data_8b3ce4b0fbb119e4f88c91a4552942ad
#
_entry.id   8b3ce4b0fbb119e4f88c91a4552942ad
#
_cell.length_a   1.000
_cell.length_b   1.000
_cell.length_c   1.000
_cell.angle_alpha   90.00
_cell.angle_beta   90.00
_cell.angle_gamma   90.00
#
_symmetry.space_group_name_H-M   'P 1'
#
loop_
_entity.id
_entity.type
_entity.pdbx_description
1 polymer ?
#
loop_
_entity_poly.entity_id
_entity_poly.type
_entity_poly.pdbx_seq_one_letter_code
_entity_poly.pdbx_strand_id
1 'polypeptide(L)'
;LTRKLYHFLAVALFVPAALLERDFLQLCMAGALAVFLLLEAVRVCGVAPLAAPLGGFVRRFVDARDGGTLVLTHVYLLLGCALPVLLDAALPAPSARDAVGRAAAPLAGVTVLGVGDAMASAVGIAAGRTRWPGTRKTVEGTAAGWASCMLLLAALLLPHHTC
;
A
#
# COMPACT_ATOMS: atom_id res chain seq x y z
N LEU A 1 9.83 -13.31 6.04
CA LEU A 1 9.83 -12.33 7.16
C LEU A 1 10.13 -10.90 6.68
N THR A 2 11.12 -10.69 5.84
CA THR A 2 11.60 -9.38 5.38
C THR A 2 10.51 -8.53 4.70
N ARG A 3 9.66 -9.12 3.84
CA ARG A 3 8.55 -8.40 3.19
C ARG A 3 7.52 -7.86 4.21
N LYS A 4 7.22 -8.62 5.26
CA LYS A 4 6.29 -8.17 6.31
C LYS A 4 6.83 -6.98 7.09
N LEU A 5 8.16 -6.93 7.32
CA LEU A 5 8.79 -5.77 7.95
C LEU A 5 8.62 -4.49 7.12
N TYR A 6 8.73 -4.58 5.78
CA TYR A 6 8.49 -3.42 4.91
C TYR A 6 7.05 -2.93 4.96
N HIS A 7 6.07 -3.83 5.10
CA HIS A 7 4.67 -3.43 5.25
C HIS A 7 4.43 -2.67 6.57
N PHE A 8 4.97 -3.17 7.68
CA PHE A 8 4.87 -2.45 8.96
C PHE A 8 5.66 -1.14 8.97
N LEU A 9 6.81 -1.09 8.30
CA LEU A 9 7.57 0.15 8.12
C LEU A 9 6.76 1.18 7.33
N ALA A 10 6.10 0.77 6.25
CA ALA A 10 5.22 1.65 5.49
C ALA A 10 4.07 2.22 6.36
N VAL A 11 3.45 1.39 7.21
CA VAL A 11 2.43 1.85 8.17
C VAL A 11 3.03 2.88 9.13
N ALA A 12 4.19 2.57 9.72
CA ALA A 12 4.85 3.45 10.69
C ALA A 12 5.26 4.81 10.12
N LEU A 13 5.59 4.86 8.81
CA LEU A 13 5.96 6.09 8.12
C LEU A 13 4.73 6.87 7.61
N PHE A 14 3.79 6.18 6.97
CA PHE A 14 2.72 6.85 6.22
C PHE A 14 1.51 7.21 7.10
N VAL A 15 1.21 6.45 8.16
CA VAL A 15 0.08 6.77 9.03
C VAL A 15 0.30 8.10 9.77
N PRO A 16 1.43 8.35 10.45
CA PRO A 16 1.68 9.65 11.05
C PRO A 16 1.67 10.80 10.03
N ALA A 17 2.29 10.60 8.86
CA ALA A 17 2.30 11.61 7.81
C ALA A 17 0.90 11.93 7.28
N ALA A 18 0.03 10.92 7.11
CA ALA A 18 -1.36 11.11 6.68
C ALA A 18 -2.21 11.85 7.71
N LEU A 19 -1.89 11.73 9.00
CA LEU A 19 -2.62 12.39 10.09
C LEU A 19 -2.11 13.81 10.38
N LEU A 20 -0.79 14.04 10.26
CA LEU A 20 -0.15 15.28 10.68
C LEU A 20 0.13 16.23 9.51
N GLU A 21 0.60 15.70 8.36
CA GLU A 21 1.14 16.48 7.24
C GLU A 21 0.63 15.92 5.90
N ARG A 22 -0.68 16.00 5.71
CA ARG A 22 -1.37 15.39 4.58
C ARG A 22 -0.90 15.91 3.23
N ASP A 23 -0.75 17.23 3.09
CA ASP A 23 -0.32 17.86 1.83
C ASP A 23 1.11 17.46 1.46
N PHE A 24 1.98 17.37 2.46
CA PHE A 24 3.34 16.88 2.27
C PHE A 24 3.35 15.41 1.83
N LEU A 25 2.51 14.57 2.44
CA LEU A 25 2.37 13.17 2.04
C LEU A 25 1.87 13.04 0.58
N GLN A 26 0.91 13.85 0.16
CA GLN A 26 0.41 13.88 -1.22
C GLN A 26 1.54 14.20 -2.21
N LEU A 27 2.32 15.25 -1.92
CA LEU A 27 3.47 15.62 -2.73
C LEU A 27 4.50 14.50 -2.83
N CYS A 28 4.83 13.88 -1.69
CA CYS A 28 5.78 12.76 -1.63
C CYS A 28 5.28 11.54 -2.43
N MET A 29 3.99 11.19 -2.32
CA MET A 29 3.39 10.07 -3.05
C MET A 29 3.34 10.32 -4.56
N ALA A 30 2.97 11.54 -4.97
CA ALA A 30 2.96 11.93 -6.38
C ALA A 30 4.40 11.90 -6.96
N GLY A 31 5.35 12.49 -6.24
CA GLY A 31 6.76 12.50 -6.64
C GLY A 31 7.36 11.10 -6.72
N ALA A 32 7.12 10.26 -5.71
CA ALA A 32 7.59 8.88 -5.71
C ALA A 32 7.01 8.08 -6.88
N LEU A 33 5.70 8.21 -7.15
CA LEU A 33 5.05 7.54 -8.28
C LEU A 33 5.64 8.02 -9.61
N ALA A 34 5.83 9.33 -9.79
CA ALA A 34 6.43 9.90 -11.00
C ALA A 34 7.87 9.38 -11.21
N VAL A 35 8.69 9.36 -10.15
CA VAL A 35 10.06 8.83 -10.21
C VAL A 35 10.07 7.35 -10.54
N PHE A 36 9.19 6.53 -9.93
CA PHE A 36 9.10 5.11 -10.23
C PHE A 36 8.70 4.85 -11.69
N LEU A 37 7.71 5.58 -12.20
CA LEU A 37 7.29 5.47 -13.60
C LEU A 37 8.40 5.89 -14.56
N LEU A 38 9.13 6.97 -14.24
CA LEU A 38 10.27 7.42 -15.03
C LEU A 38 11.40 6.39 -15.05
N LEU A 39 11.76 5.84 -13.90
CA LEU A 39 12.81 4.82 -13.79
C LEU A 39 12.42 3.56 -14.57
N GLU A 40 11.16 3.15 -14.50
CA GLU A 40 10.67 2.00 -15.28
C GLU A 40 10.68 2.29 -16.78
N ALA A 41 10.29 3.50 -17.20
CA ALA A 41 10.39 3.92 -18.60
C ALA A 41 11.84 3.91 -19.10
N VAL A 42 12.78 4.48 -18.34
CA VAL A 42 14.22 4.46 -18.66
C VAL A 42 14.75 3.03 -18.80
N ARG A 43 14.33 2.14 -17.88
CA ARG A 43 14.71 0.72 -17.91
C ARG A 43 14.19 0.00 -19.16
N VAL A 44 12.91 0.19 -19.47
CA VAL A 44 12.22 -0.49 -20.58
C VAL A 44 12.70 0.05 -21.94
N CYS A 45 12.88 1.37 -22.05
CA CYS A 45 13.40 2.00 -23.26
C CYS A 45 14.91 1.75 -23.49
N GLY A 46 15.59 1.13 -22.55
CA GLY A 46 17.01 0.80 -22.71
C GLY A 46 17.95 2.00 -22.71
N VAL A 47 17.58 3.09 -22.03
CA VAL A 47 18.35 4.36 -22.06
C VAL A 47 19.70 4.18 -21.38
N ALA A 48 20.79 4.27 -22.17
CA ALA A 48 22.16 4.21 -21.64
C ALA A 48 22.51 5.53 -20.92
N PRO A 49 23.32 5.47 -19.85
CA PRO A 49 23.94 4.31 -19.21
C PRO A 49 23.09 3.67 -18.08
N LEU A 50 21.87 4.17 -17.83
CA LEU A 50 21.07 3.88 -16.64
C LEU A 50 20.29 2.55 -16.72
N ALA A 51 19.90 2.10 -17.91
CA ALA A 51 19.03 0.93 -18.07
C ALA A 51 19.63 -0.36 -17.50
N ALA A 52 20.94 -0.59 -17.71
CA ALA A 52 21.61 -1.80 -17.26
C ALA A 52 21.71 -1.90 -15.73
N PRO A 53 22.20 -0.88 -15.00
CA PRO A 53 22.23 -0.90 -13.54
C PRO A 53 20.82 -0.93 -12.92
N LEU A 54 19.84 -0.22 -13.49
CA LEU A 54 18.45 -0.29 -13.05
C LEU A 54 17.85 -1.68 -13.20
N GLY A 55 18.08 -2.32 -14.36
CA GLY A 55 17.64 -3.69 -14.60
C GLY A 55 18.28 -4.69 -13.63
N GLY A 56 19.55 -4.50 -13.29
CA GLY A 56 20.26 -5.31 -12.30
C GLY A 56 19.73 -5.12 -10.88
N PHE A 57 19.41 -3.89 -10.50
CA PHE A 57 18.82 -3.55 -9.21
C PHE A 57 17.42 -4.14 -9.05
N VAL A 58 16.55 -3.87 -10.01
CA VAL A 58 15.15 -4.30 -9.99
C VAL A 58 15.03 -5.82 -9.90
N ARG A 59 15.84 -6.56 -10.67
CA ARG A 59 15.85 -8.05 -10.65
C ARG A 59 16.12 -8.67 -9.28
N ARG A 60 16.77 -7.96 -8.35
CA ARG A 60 17.00 -8.45 -6.97
C ARG A 60 15.72 -8.48 -6.14
N PHE A 61 14.71 -7.69 -6.52
CA PHE A 61 13.45 -7.54 -5.80
C PHE A 61 12.27 -8.18 -6.53
N VAL A 62 12.49 -8.65 -7.76
CA VAL A 62 11.47 -9.30 -8.60
C VAL A 62 11.23 -10.72 -8.12
N ASP A 63 9.96 -11.10 -8.03
CA ASP A 63 9.54 -12.48 -7.75
C ASP A 63 9.43 -13.27 -9.07
N ALA A 64 9.45 -14.61 -8.99
CA ALA A 64 9.23 -15.49 -10.13
C ALA A 64 7.90 -15.27 -10.88
N ARG A 65 7.00 -14.47 -10.29
CA ARG A 65 5.71 -14.08 -10.89
C ARG A 65 5.80 -12.86 -11.82
N ASP A 66 6.86 -12.06 -11.70
CA ASP A 66 7.08 -10.83 -12.47
C ASP A 66 7.99 -11.11 -13.69
N GLY A 67 7.77 -12.21 -14.40
CA GLY A 67 8.56 -12.63 -15.55
C GLY A 67 8.35 -11.82 -16.84
N GLY A 68 7.64 -10.68 -16.78
CA GLY A 68 7.39 -9.80 -17.92
C GLY A 68 8.48 -8.74 -18.16
N THR A 69 8.35 -8.03 -19.28
CA THR A 69 9.19 -6.86 -19.61
C THR A 69 9.00 -5.72 -18.61
N LEU A 70 7.80 -5.59 -18.04
CA LEU A 70 7.44 -4.58 -17.05
C LEU A 70 7.42 -5.20 -15.65
N VAL A 71 8.15 -4.58 -14.70
CA VAL A 71 8.11 -4.96 -13.29
C VAL A 71 7.11 -4.06 -12.57
N LEU A 72 5.85 -4.45 -12.64
CA LEU A 72 4.74 -3.63 -12.16
C LEU A 72 4.43 -3.80 -10.67
N THR A 73 4.95 -4.84 -10.01
CA THR A 73 4.61 -5.14 -8.60
C THR A 73 4.90 -3.96 -7.67
N HIS A 74 6.04 -3.29 -7.82
CA HIS A 74 6.39 -2.12 -6.99
C HIS A 74 5.52 -0.91 -7.33
N VAL A 75 5.19 -0.72 -8.62
CA VAL A 75 4.30 0.35 -9.09
C VAL A 75 2.90 0.14 -8.52
N TYR A 76 2.37 -1.09 -8.56
CA TYR A 76 1.04 -1.39 -8.01
C TYR A 76 0.98 -1.21 -6.49
N LEU A 77 2.03 -1.59 -5.76
CA LEU A 77 2.08 -1.38 -4.32
C LEU A 77 2.10 0.12 -3.98
N LEU A 78 2.95 0.89 -4.68
CA LEU A 78 3.00 2.33 -4.48
C LEU A 78 1.70 3.00 -4.91
N LEU A 79 1.13 2.62 -6.06
CA LEU A 79 -0.15 3.14 -6.54
C LEU A 79 -1.28 2.83 -5.56
N GLY A 80 -1.33 1.63 -5.01
CA GLY A 80 -2.34 1.24 -4.03
C GLY A 80 -2.27 2.06 -2.73
N CYS A 81 -1.08 2.52 -2.33
CA CYS A 81 -0.93 3.45 -1.21
C CYS A 81 -1.20 4.91 -1.62
N ALA A 82 -0.71 5.32 -2.79
CA ALA A 82 -0.78 6.70 -3.26
C ALA A 82 -2.18 7.10 -3.72
N LEU A 83 -2.88 6.21 -4.43
CA LEU A 83 -4.17 6.54 -5.06
C LEU A 83 -5.21 7.06 -4.06
N PRO A 84 -5.45 6.45 -2.89
CA PRO A 84 -6.39 6.98 -1.91
C PRO A 84 -6.00 8.37 -1.42
N VAL A 85 -4.71 8.63 -1.20
CA VAL A 85 -4.18 9.93 -0.75
C VAL A 85 -4.36 11.00 -1.83
N LEU A 86 -4.07 10.68 -3.10
CA LEU A 86 -4.20 11.59 -4.23
C LEU A 86 -5.66 11.86 -4.60
N LEU A 87 -6.53 10.85 -4.50
CA LEU A 87 -7.97 11.02 -4.74
C LEU A 87 -8.62 11.89 -3.67
N ASP A 88 -8.23 11.74 -2.40
CA ASP A 88 -8.71 12.60 -1.31
C ASP A 88 -8.38 14.08 -1.57
N ALA A 89 -7.22 14.37 -2.17
CA ALA A 89 -6.84 15.71 -2.58
C ALA A 89 -7.63 16.26 -3.78
N ALA A 90 -7.96 15.39 -4.73
CA ALA A 90 -8.58 15.78 -6.00
C ALA A 90 -10.11 15.92 -5.89
N LEU A 91 -10.74 15.28 -4.90
CA LEU A 91 -12.19 15.29 -4.74
C LEU A 91 -12.64 16.48 -3.87
N PRO A 92 -13.82 17.08 -4.19
CA PRO A 92 -14.36 18.15 -3.37
C PRO A 92 -14.60 17.67 -1.94
N ALA A 93 -14.35 18.55 -0.98
CA ALA A 93 -14.51 18.25 0.44
C ALA A 93 -15.94 17.73 0.71
N PRO A 94 -16.10 16.52 1.24
CA PRO A 94 -17.40 15.97 1.56
C PRO A 94 -18.09 16.79 2.65
N SER A 95 -19.41 16.62 2.79
CA SER A 95 -20.18 17.29 3.83
C SER A 95 -19.70 16.92 5.24
N ALA A 96 -20.12 17.69 6.25
CA ALA A 96 -19.73 17.43 7.65
C ALA A 96 -20.10 16.01 8.16
N ARG A 97 -21.09 15.37 7.52
CA ARG A 97 -21.50 13.98 7.84
C ARG A 97 -20.46 12.94 7.47
N ASP A 98 -19.52 13.27 6.57
CA ASP A 98 -18.50 12.36 6.07
C ASP A 98 -17.12 12.56 6.73
N ALA A 99 -17.08 13.16 7.92
CA ALA A 99 -15.82 13.44 8.63
C ALA A 99 -14.97 12.17 8.84
N VAL A 100 -15.61 11.04 9.16
CA VAL A 100 -14.93 9.73 9.29
C VAL A 100 -14.36 9.28 7.96
N GLY A 101 -15.12 9.40 6.88
CA GLY A 101 -14.67 9.06 5.53
C GLY A 101 -13.45 9.88 5.11
N ARG A 102 -13.43 11.18 5.39
CA ARG A 102 -12.29 12.06 5.12
C ARG A 102 -11.03 11.67 5.89
N ALA A 103 -11.18 11.27 7.14
CA ALA A 103 -10.04 10.82 7.94
C ALA A 103 -9.55 9.43 7.52
N ALA A 104 -10.47 8.55 7.08
CA ALA A 104 -10.16 7.18 6.69
C ALA A 104 -9.64 7.04 5.26
N ALA A 105 -10.11 7.88 4.32
CA ALA A 105 -9.81 7.74 2.89
C ALA A 105 -8.30 7.72 2.59
N PRO A 106 -7.48 8.69 3.05
CA PRO A 106 -6.05 8.67 2.79
C PRO A 106 -5.31 7.51 3.47
N LEU A 107 -5.89 6.92 4.52
CA LEU A 107 -5.32 5.79 5.25
C LEU A 107 -5.66 4.44 4.60
N ALA A 108 -6.65 4.37 3.70
CA ALA A 108 -7.19 3.12 3.19
C ALA A 108 -6.11 2.24 2.52
N GLY A 109 -5.30 2.82 1.63
CA GLY A 109 -4.26 2.07 0.91
C GLY A 109 -3.20 1.50 1.85
N VAL A 110 -2.67 2.33 2.75
CA VAL A 110 -1.65 1.92 3.73
C VAL A 110 -2.20 0.90 4.72
N THR A 111 -3.45 1.05 5.15
CA THR A 111 -4.11 0.10 6.06
C THR A 111 -4.27 -1.27 5.39
N VAL A 112 -4.80 -1.30 4.17
CA VAL A 112 -5.08 -2.57 3.46
C VAL A 112 -3.78 -3.26 3.06
N LEU A 113 -2.83 -2.53 2.45
CA LEU A 113 -1.57 -3.12 1.97
C LEU A 113 -0.58 -3.34 3.11
N GLY A 114 -0.52 -2.44 4.10
CA GLY A 114 0.41 -2.53 5.21
C GLY A 114 -0.02 -3.56 6.25
N VAL A 115 -1.21 -3.40 6.82
CA VAL A 115 -1.69 -4.27 7.91
C VAL A 115 -2.51 -5.43 7.39
N GLY A 116 -3.47 -5.16 6.50
CA GLY A 116 -4.40 -6.16 5.99
C GLY A 116 -3.69 -7.33 5.31
N ASP A 117 -2.80 -7.08 4.36
CA ASP A 117 -2.06 -8.13 3.66
C ASP A 117 -1.08 -8.87 4.59
N ALA A 118 -0.39 -8.14 5.47
CA ALA A 118 0.52 -8.74 6.44
C ALA A 118 -0.21 -9.71 7.39
N MET A 119 -1.35 -9.30 7.94
CA MET A 119 -2.15 -10.11 8.86
C MET A 119 -2.87 -11.25 8.16
N ALA A 120 -3.44 -11.00 6.97
CA ALA A 120 -4.04 -12.05 6.16
C ALA A 120 -3.03 -13.17 5.83
N SER A 121 -1.82 -12.79 5.46
CA SER A 121 -0.75 -13.74 5.18
C SER A 121 -0.26 -14.44 6.45
N ALA A 122 -0.09 -13.73 7.56
CA ALA A 122 0.40 -14.32 8.82
C ALA A 122 -0.57 -15.38 9.36
N VAL A 123 -1.85 -15.01 9.49
CA VAL A 123 -2.89 -15.91 10.01
C VAL A 123 -3.21 -17.00 9.01
N GLY A 124 -3.26 -16.68 7.72
CA GLY A 124 -3.50 -17.67 6.68
C GLY A 124 -2.46 -18.80 6.65
N ILE A 125 -1.18 -18.48 6.94
CA ILE A 125 -0.10 -19.48 7.04
C ILE A 125 -0.17 -20.23 8.37
N ALA A 126 -0.39 -19.52 9.49
CA ALA A 126 -0.30 -20.10 10.84
C ALA A 126 -1.56 -20.92 11.20
N ALA A 127 -2.75 -20.47 10.82
CA ALA A 127 -4.03 -21.00 11.28
C ALA A 127 -5.03 -21.30 10.14
N GLY A 128 -4.66 -21.07 8.88
CA GLY A 128 -5.58 -21.27 7.75
C GLY A 128 -5.89 -22.75 7.52
N ARG A 129 -7.15 -23.09 7.58
CA ARG A 129 -7.68 -24.45 7.36
C ARG A 129 -8.59 -24.51 6.12
N THR A 130 -9.43 -23.49 5.95
CA THR A 130 -10.43 -23.43 4.88
C THR A 130 -9.88 -22.59 3.72
N ARG A 131 -9.75 -23.17 2.53
CA ARG A 131 -9.28 -22.45 1.33
C ARG A 131 -10.43 -21.92 0.51
N TRP A 132 -10.24 -20.75 -0.09
CA TRP A 132 -11.13 -20.26 -1.13
C TRP A 132 -11.04 -21.16 -2.38
N PRO A 133 -12.16 -21.48 -3.03
CA PRO A 133 -12.16 -22.29 -4.25
C PRO A 133 -11.18 -21.75 -5.30
N GLY A 134 -10.37 -22.62 -5.88
CA GLY A 134 -9.41 -22.26 -6.93
C GLY A 134 -8.21 -21.42 -6.50
N THR A 135 -8.00 -21.17 -5.18
CA THR A 135 -6.89 -20.33 -4.69
C THR A 135 -6.07 -21.00 -3.59
N ARG A 136 -4.88 -20.45 -3.31
CA ARG A 136 -4.07 -20.82 -2.14
C ARG A 136 -4.38 -19.99 -0.89
N LYS A 137 -5.32 -19.03 -0.99
CA LYS A 137 -5.70 -18.14 0.10
C LYS A 137 -6.73 -18.82 1.02
N THR A 138 -6.72 -18.46 2.30
CA THR A 138 -7.60 -19.04 3.32
C THR A 138 -8.66 -18.05 3.78
N VAL A 139 -9.82 -18.55 4.18
CA VAL A 139 -10.93 -17.76 4.71
C VAL A 139 -10.51 -17.08 6.00
N GLU A 140 -9.82 -17.82 6.89
CA GLU A 140 -9.29 -17.33 8.18
C GLU A 140 -8.29 -16.18 7.97
N GLY A 141 -7.40 -16.33 6.99
CA GLY A 141 -6.47 -15.25 6.62
C GLY A 141 -7.21 -14.01 6.12
N THR A 142 -8.21 -14.17 5.25
CA THR A 142 -9.03 -13.07 4.75
C THR A 142 -9.77 -12.35 5.88
N ALA A 143 -10.38 -13.11 6.79
CA ALA A 143 -11.08 -12.56 7.95
C ALA A 143 -10.13 -11.79 8.88
N ALA A 144 -8.93 -12.32 9.13
CA ALA A 144 -7.92 -11.65 9.95
C ALA A 144 -7.43 -10.35 9.30
N GLY A 145 -7.20 -10.34 7.99
CA GLY A 145 -6.85 -9.11 7.25
C GLY A 145 -7.94 -8.05 7.37
N TRP A 146 -9.19 -8.43 7.13
CA TRP A 146 -10.33 -7.52 7.27
C TRP A 146 -10.47 -6.99 8.72
N ALA A 147 -10.45 -7.87 9.71
CA ALA A 147 -10.58 -7.49 11.12
C ALA A 147 -9.47 -6.54 11.56
N SER A 148 -8.21 -6.81 11.17
CA SER A 148 -7.07 -5.94 11.52
C SER A 148 -7.16 -4.56 10.86
N CYS A 149 -7.67 -4.45 9.63
CA CYS A 149 -7.93 -3.16 9.00
C CYS A 149 -8.99 -2.38 9.78
N MET A 150 -10.10 -3.01 10.15
CA MET A 150 -11.18 -2.37 10.93
C MET A 150 -10.68 -1.91 12.30
N LEU A 151 -9.92 -2.74 13.00
CA LEU A 151 -9.35 -2.41 14.30
C LEU A 151 -8.38 -1.23 14.21
N LEU A 152 -7.50 -1.20 13.21
CA LEU A 152 -6.57 -0.08 13.03
C LEU A 152 -7.32 1.21 12.72
N LEU A 153 -8.27 1.19 11.79
CA LEU A 153 -9.06 2.37 11.45
C LEU A 153 -9.88 2.85 12.66
N ALA A 154 -10.50 1.95 13.39
CA ALA A 154 -11.21 2.31 14.62
C ALA A 154 -10.26 2.96 15.64
N ALA A 155 -9.08 2.39 15.88
CA ALA A 155 -8.11 2.94 16.82
C ALA A 155 -7.59 4.33 16.41
N LEU A 156 -7.47 4.60 15.11
CA LEU A 156 -7.00 5.88 14.60
C LEU A 156 -8.09 6.96 14.57
N LEU A 157 -9.36 6.57 14.40
CA LEU A 157 -10.47 7.51 14.19
C LEU A 157 -11.27 7.81 15.45
N LEU A 158 -11.38 6.86 16.41
CA LEU A 158 -12.12 7.05 17.66
C LEU A 158 -11.60 8.21 18.52
N PRO A 159 -10.29 8.44 18.69
CA PRO A 159 -9.79 9.54 19.52
C PRO A 159 -10.17 10.93 19.02
N HIS A 160 -10.48 11.09 17.74
CA HIS A 160 -10.82 12.38 17.14
C HIS A 160 -12.29 12.80 17.34
N HIS A 161 -13.13 11.94 17.94
CA HIS A 161 -14.55 12.23 18.20
C HIS A 161 -14.85 12.66 19.65
N THR A 162 -13.83 12.70 20.53
CA THR A 162 -14.00 13.02 21.97
C THR A 162 -13.60 14.45 22.35
N CYS A 163 -13.35 15.34 21.39
CA CYS A 163 -13.09 16.77 21.63
C CYS A 163 -14.13 17.64 20.99
#